data_9037ed9e58b960ad2971e34318ec5fb9
#
_entry.id   9037ed9e58b960ad2971e34318ec5fb9
#
_cell.length_a   1.000
_cell.length_b   1.000
_cell.length_c   1.000
_cell.angle_alpha   90.00
_cell.angle_beta   90.00
_cell.angle_gamma   90.00
#
_symmetry.space_group_name_H-M   'P 1'
#
loop_
_entity.id
_entity.type
_entity.pdbx_description
1 polymer ?
#
loop_
_entity_poly.entity_id
_entity_poly.type
_entity_poly.pdbx_seq_one_letter_code
_entity_poly.pdbx_strand_id
1 'polypeptide(L)'
;NDLTYTIIEKSEYLINFQKDILKEHLEKVRWIDFQNFSNFKGVFFSNELVDAFPVHRVIRINDTIKELYVIEYEEKLTFYPDTLSTPLLKEYLDKLKIKLVDKQIADINLDAVTWIGDLAKKIEKGVIITIDYGFMAEQLYAPFRMDGTVTCYFKHTQNNDFFERIGFQDITAFVDFSALKVYGQDAGLDFVNFMPQWTFLIASGILDDLSNDMTDLQKASLKSLIMPEGGFGTNFHVLIQSKGVELSRDFFYKKNSATIFAELLNKVGDVTENS
;
A
#
# COMPACT_ATOMS: atom_id res chain seq x y z
N ASN A 1 -15.07 17.47 19.34
CA ASN A 1 -13.93 16.64 18.92
C ASN A 1 -13.13 17.43 17.89
N ASP A 2 -11.88 17.77 18.22
CA ASP A 2 -10.96 18.58 17.40
C ASP A 2 -10.25 17.73 16.32
N LEU A 3 -10.95 16.74 15.74
CA LEU A 3 -10.42 15.90 14.69
C LEU A 3 -10.35 16.69 13.38
N THR A 4 -9.18 16.74 12.76
CA THR A 4 -8.98 17.25 11.41
C THR A 4 -8.68 16.07 10.47
N TYR A 5 -9.42 15.97 9.38
CA TYR A 5 -9.15 15.02 8.32
C TYR A 5 -8.31 15.70 7.24
N THR A 6 -7.13 15.15 6.97
CA THR A 6 -6.20 15.72 5.99
C THR A 6 -6.09 14.77 4.80
N ILE A 7 -6.41 15.25 3.61
CA ILE A 7 -6.29 14.50 2.36
C ILE A 7 -5.01 14.96 1.66
N ILE A 8 -4.18 13.99 1.28
CA ILE A 8 -2.99 14.22 0.45
C ILE A 8 -3.36 13.81 -0.96
N GLU A 9 -3.54 14.79 -1.84
CA GLU A 9 -3.97 14.60 -3.22
C GLU A 9 -3.24 15.58 -4.13
N LYS A 10 -2.81 15.14 -5.31
CA LYS A 10 -2.09 15.96 -6.29
C LYS A 10 -2.99 16.47 -7.42
N SER A 11 -4.05 15.73 -7.73
CA SER A 11 -4.95 16.06 -8.84
C SER A 11 -5.93 17.16 -8.44
N GLU A 12 -5.82 18.32 -9.07
CA GLU A 12 -6.79 19.41 -8.88
C GLU A 12 -8.22 18.97 -9.21
N TYR A 13 -8.39 18.12 -10.21
CA TYR A 13 -9.70 17.56 -10.56
C TYR A 13 -10.26 16.73 -9.40
N LEU A 14 -9.48 15.83 -8.83
CA LEU A 14 -9.91 14.99 -7.69
C LEU A 14 -10.13 15.84 -6.43
N ILE A 15 -9.28 16.82 -6.16
CA ILE A 15 -9.47 17.76 -5.04
C ILE A 15 -10.84 18.46 -5.16
N ASN A 16 -11.19 18.97 -6.34
CA ASN A 16 -12.48 19.65 -6.54
C ASN A 16 -13.64 18.68 -6.39
N PHE A 17 -13.55 17.49 -6.95
CA PHE A 17 -14.56 16.44 -6.80
C PHE A 17 -14.75 16.03 -5.33
N GLN A 18 -13.66 15.86 -4.58
CA GLN A 18 -13.70 15.54 -3.15
C GLN A 18 -14.33 16.68 -2.33
N LYS A 19 -14.06 17.96 -2.67
CA LYS A 19 -14.68 19.12 -2.02
C LYS A 19 -16.20 19.14 -2.22
N ASP A 20 -16.66 18.78 -3.41
CA ASP A 20 -18.09 18.71 -3.69
C ASP A 20 -18.79 17.62 -2.88
N ILE A 21 -18.16 16.45 -2.74
CA ILE A 21 -18.70 15.35 -1.91
C ILE A 21 -18.68 15.72 -0.43
N LEU A 22 -17.59 16.35 0.04
CA LEU A 22 -17.36 16.64 1.46
C LEU A 22 -17.87 18.03 1.89
N LYS A 23 -18.73 18.68 1.08
CA LYS A 23 -19.18 20.06 1.32
C LYS A 23 -19.75 20.33 2.71
N GLU A 24 -20.37 19.32 3.35
CA GLU A 24 -20.95 19.43 4.70
C GLU A 24 -19.89 19.26 5.81
N HIS A 25 -18.65 18.91 5.46
CA HIS A 25 -17.55 18.63 6.38
C HIS A 25 -16.30 19.50 6.16
N LEU A 26 -16.36 20.49 5.28
CA LEU A 26 -15.21 21.31 4.87
C LEU A 26 -14.50 22.00 6.03
N GLU A 27 -15.19 22.27 7.13
CA GLU A 27 -14.60 22.82 8.35
C GLU A 27 -13.60 21.88 9.04
N LYS A 28 -13.72 20.56 8.81
CA LYS A 28 -12.87 19.51 9.38
C LYS A 28 -11.91 18.89 8.39
N VAL A 29 -12.04 19.24 7.11
CA VAL A 29 -11.24 18.62 6.04
C VAL A 29 -10.30 19.64 5.42
N ARG A 30 -9.06 19.25 5.21
CA ARG A 30 -8.08 20.04 4.48
C ARG A 30 -7.33 19.20 3.47
N TRP A 31 -6.85 19.85 2.42
CA TRP A 31 -6.03 19.24 1.37
C TRP A 31 -4.63 19.79 1.43
N ILE A 32 -3.65 18.93 1.34
CA ILE A 32 -2.23 19.31 1.32
C ILE A 32 -1.47 18.47 0.29
N ASP A 33 -0.34 19.00 -0.17
CA ASP A 33 0.65 18.23 -0.90
C ASP A 33 1.51 17.42 0.08
N PHE A 34 1.95 16.22 -0.32
CA PHE A 34 2.82 15.37 0.49
C PHE A 34 4.12 16.08 0.90
N GLN A 35 4.64 16.97 0.05
CA GLN A 35 5.85 17.74 0.38
C GLN A 35 5.64 18.67 1.57
N ASN A 36 4.45 19.24 1.71
CA ASN A 36 4.08 20.15 2.79
C ASN A 36 3.59 19.44 4.08
N PHE A 37 3.43 18.11 4.01
CA PHE A 37 3.08 17.28 5.15
C PHE A 37 4.29 17.10 6.06
N SER A 38 4.18 17.45 7.35
CA SER A 38 5.28 17.33 8.31
C SER A 38 4.78 17.40 9.75
N ASN A 39 5.60 16.91 10.69
CA ASN A 39 5.33 16.94 12.13
C ASN A 39 3.95 16.40 12.51
N PHE A 40 3.54 15.36 11.81
CA PHE A 40 2.20 14.80 11.92
C PHE A 40 2.05 13.96 13.20
N LYS A 41 0.93 14.19 13.88
CA LYS A 41 0.47 13.37 15.01
C LYS A 41 -0.93 12.86 14.68
N GLY A 42 -1.10 11.56 14.57
CA GLY A 42 -2.40 10.99 14.19
C GLY A 42 -2.31 9.60 13.57
N VAL A 43 -3.35 9.26 12.83
CA VAL A 43 -3.41 8.04 12.04
C VAL A 43 -3.23 8.40 10.57
N PHE A 44 -2.21 7.85 9.94
CA PHE A 44 -2.00 7.93 8.50
C PHE A 44 -2.58 6.69 7.86
N PHE A 45 -3.41 6.88 6.85
CA PHE A 45 -4.10 5.79 6.16
C PHE A 45 -3.88 5.89 4.66
N SER A 46 -3.49 4.79 4.02
CA SER A 46 -3.44 4.66 2.56
C SER A 46 -4.10 3.37 2.11
N ASN A 47 -4.86 3.44 1.04
CA ASN A 47 -5.51 2.31 0.39
C ASN A 47 -5.28 2.38 -1.11
N GLU A 48 -4.74 1.31 -1.70
CA GLU A 48 -4.40 1.26 -3.13
C GLU A 48 -3.62 2.51 -3.57
N LEU A 49 -2.51 2.76 -2.90
CA LEU A 49 -1.61 3.88 -3.19
C LEU A 49 -0.28 3.37 -3.75
N VAL A 50 0.29 2.35 -3.12
CA VAL A 50 1.66 1.92 -3.38
C VAL A 50 1.75 1.05 -4.64
N ASP A 51 0.69 0.32 -4.96
CA ASP A 51 0.55 -0.50 -6.15
C ASP A 51 0.67 0.31 -7.46
N ALA A 52 0.26 1.59 -7.41
CA ALA A 52 0.30 2.51 -8.54
C ALA A 52 1.67 3.18 -8.75
N PHE A 53 2.64 2.97 -7.84
CA PHE A 53 3.98 3.54 -8.01
C PHE A 53 4.75 2.81 -9.10
N PRO A 54 5.60 3.53 -9.87
CA PRO A 54 6.40 2.91 -10.92
C PRO A 54 7.37 1.87 -10.35
N VAL A 55 7.59 0.81 -11.12
CA VAL A 55 8.47 -0.28 -10.73
C VAL A 55 9.60 -0.47 -11.73
N HIS A 56 10.73 -0.95 -11.25
CA HIS A 56 11.80 -1.50 -12.06
C HIS A 56 11.54 -2.98 -12.26
N ARG A 57 11.52 -3.42 -13.50
CA ARG A 57 11.32 -4.80 -13.85
C ARG A 57 12.68 -5.47 -14.08
N VAL A 58 13.03 -6.47 -13.27
CA VAL A 58 14.30 -7.18 -13.38
C VAL A 58 14.11 -8.64 -13.71
N ILE A 59 15.10 -9.24 -14.36
CA ILE A 59 15.13 -10.66 -14.72
C ILE A 59 16.46 -11.27 -14.33
N ARG A 60 16.44 -12.50 -13.80
CA ARG A 60 17.68 -13.29 -13.67
C ARG A 60 17.94 -14.05 -14.96
N ILE A 61 19.14 -13.85 -15.52
CA ILE A 61 19.63 -14.61 -16.67
C ILE A 61 20.94 -15.27 -16.26
N ASN A 62 20.93 -16.60 -16.15
CA ASN A 62 22.00 -17.37 -15.53
C ASN A 62 22.29 -16.86 -14.11
N ASP A 63 23.50 -16.36 -13.85
CA ASP A 63 23.90 -15.84 -12.53
C ASP A 63 23.85 -14.30 -12.43
N THR A 64 23.28 -13.63 -13.44
CA THR A 64 23.26 -12.17 -13.51
C THR A 64 21.84 -11.65 -13.45
N ILE A 65 21.63 -10.58 -12.64
CA ILE A 65 20.38 -9.81 -12.67
C ILE A 65 20.52 -8.73 -13.73
N LYS A 66 19.54 -8.67 -14.62
CA LYS A 66 19.39 -7.67 -15.67
C LYS A 66 18.12 -6.87 -15.42
N GLU A 67 18.07 -5.64 -15.91
CA GLU A 67 16.84 -4.83 -15.93
C GLU A 67 16.17 -4.92 -17.28
N LEU A 68 14.84 -5.00 -17.29
CA LEU A 68 14.04 -5.07 -18.51
C LEU A 68 13.64 -3.65 -18.91
N TYR A 69 14.26 -3.15 -19.95
CA TYR A 69 13.95 -1.87 -20.57
C TYR A 69 12.90 -2.02 -21.65
N VAL A 70 12.10 -0.99 -21.86
CA VAL A 70 11.20 -0.91 -23.01
C VAL A 70 11.97 -0.29 -24.16
N ILE A 71 12.04 -1.01 -25.27
CA ILE A 71 12.65 -0.54 -26.50
C ILE A 71 11.65 -0.65 -27.67
N GLU A 72 11.88 0.13 -28.71
CA GLU A 72 11.22 -0.06 -29.99
C GLU A 72 12.06 -1.01 -30.87
N TYR A 73 11.45 -2.09 -31.29
CA TYR A 73 12.04 -3.04 -32.23
C TYR A 73 11.00 -3.43 -33.29
N GLU A 74 11.33 -3.28 -34.58
CA GLU A 74 10.42 -3.54 -35.71
C GLU A 74 9.04 -2.85 -35.54
N GLU A 75 9.06 -1.55 -35.23
CA GLU A 75 7.86 -0.72 -35.02
C GLU A 75 6.95 -1.19 -33.84
N LYS A 76 7.49 -2.00 -32.94
CA LYS A 76 6.76 -2.50 -31.74
C LYS A 76 7.57 -2.24 -30.49
N LEU A 77 6.85 -1.90 -29.41
CA LEU A 77 7.45 -1.85 -28.08
C LEU A 77 7.66 -3.27 -27.54
N THR A 78 8.81 -3.52 -26.99
CA THR A 78 9.17 -4.80 -26.38
C THR A 78 10.11 -4.63 -25.21
N PHE A 79 10.24 -5.66 -24.38
CA PHE A 79 11.22 -5.68 -23.29
C PHE A 79 12.58 -6.18 -23.80
N TYR A 80 13.62 -5.49 -23.35
CA TYR A 80 15.02 -5.83 -23.63
C TYR A 80 15.84 -5.87 -22.33
N PRO A 81 16.52 -6.97 -22.01
CA PRO A 81 17.32 -7.10 -20.81
C PRO A 81 18.70 -6.42 -20.97
N ASP A 82 19.01 -5.46 -20.11
CA ASP A 82 20.33 -4.82 -20.07
C ASP A 82 20.82 -4.64 -18.62
N THR A 83 21.91 -3.91 -18.43
CA THR A 83 22.49 -3.60 -17.12
C THR A 83 21.50 -2.87 -16.22
N LEU A 84 21.63 -3.03 -14.90
CA LEU A 84 20.79 -2.30 -13.95
C LEU A 84 21.00 -0.79 -14.07
N SER A 85 19.91 -0.03 -14.07
CA SER A 85 19.91 1.44 -14.12
C SER A 85 20.51 2.07 -12.86
N THR A 86 20.44 1.35 -11.75
CA THR A 86 20.92 1.81 -10.44
C THR A 86 21.41 0.63 -9.59
N PRO A 87 22.47 0.82 -8.77
CA PRO A 87 22.89 -0.20 -7.80
C PRO A 87 21.85 -0.49 -6.73
N LEU A 88 20.91 0.42 -6.48
CA LEU A 88 19.84 0.25 -5.48
C LEU A 88 18.99 -0.99 -5.73
N LEU A 89 18.82 -1.41 -6.98
CA LEU A 89 18.09 -2.64 -7.32
C LEU A 89 18.79 -3.89 -6.75
N LYS A 90 20.11 -3.95 -6.85
CA LYS A 90 20.86 -5.04 -6.25
C LYS A 90 20.84 -4.96 -4.72
N GLU A 91 21.02 -3.77 -4.17
CA GLU A 91 20.96 -3.54 -2.73
C GLU A 91 19.60 -3.94 -2.14
N TYR A 92 18.50 -3.66 -2.86
CA TYR A 92 17.15 -4.09 -2.49
C TYR A 92 17.04 -5.61 -2.38
N LEU A 93 17.48 -6.32 -3.44
CA LEU A 93 17.45 -7.80 -3.47
C LEU A 93 18.31 -8.39 -2.34
N ASP A 94 19.52 -7.88 -2.14
CA ASP A 94 20.45 -8.33 -1.11
C ASP A 94 19.87 -8.08 0.31
N LYS A 95 19.34 -6.88 0.55
CA LYS A 95 18.79 -6.48 1.85
C LYS A 95 17.58 -7.31 2.27
N LEU A 96 16.69 -7.60 1.32
CA LEU A 96 15.51 -8.43 1.56
C LEU A 96 15.80 -9.92 1.39
N LYS A 97 17.05 -10.29 1.07
CA LYS A 97 17.52 -11.68 0.85
C LYS A 97 16.75 -12.40 -0.25
N ILE A 98 16.33 -11.67 -1.27
CA ILE A 98 15.57 -12.20 -2.41
C ILE A 98 16.52 -12.93 -3.34
N LYS A 99 16.15 -14.17 -3.68
CA LYS A 99 16.91 -15.01 -4.63
C LYS A 99 15.99 -15.44 -5.75
N LEU A 100 16.15 -14.83 -6.90
CA LEU A 100 15.39 -15.20 -8.09
C LEU A 100 15.97 -16.49 -8.70
N VAL A 101 15.11 -17.33 -9.28
CA VAL A 101 15.54 -18.46 -10.09
C VAL A 101 15.83 -18.01 -11.53
N ASP A 102 16.49 -18.85 -12.34
CA ASP A 102 16.81 -18.47 -13.72
C ASP A 102 15.55 -18.16 -14.53
N LYS A 103 15.60 -17.08 -15.31
CA LYS A 103 14.50 -16.49 -16.09
C LYS A 103 13.33 -15.94 -15.28
N GLN A 104 13.39 -15.93 -13.96
CA GLN A 104 12.37 -15.30 -13.15
C GLN A 104 12.44 -13.78 -13.28
N ILE A 105 11.29 -13.17 -13.52
CA ILE A 105 11.08 -11.72 -13.50
C ILE A 105 10.60 -11.30 -12.11
N ALA A 106 11.07 -10.16 -11.64
CA ALA A 106 10.63 -9.52 -10.42
C ALA A 106 10.42 -8.02 -10.64
N ASP A 107 9.40 -7.49 -10.01
CA ASP A 107 9.07 -6.07 -10.04
C ASP A 107 9.50 -5.42 -8.72
N ILE A 108 10.40 -4.43 -8.79
CA ILE A 108 11.01 -3.75 -7.64
C ILE A 108 10.51 -2.32 -7.59
N ASN A 109 9.90 -1.94 -6.48
CA ASN A 109 9.35 -0.60 -6.28
C ASN A 109 10.30 0.22 -5.38
N LEU A 110 11.23 0.96 -6.00
CA LEU A 110 12.15 1.85 -5.28
C LEU A 110 11.44 3.13 -4.80
N ASP A 111 10.39 3.55 -5.49
CA ASP A 111 9.60 4.71 -5.08
C ASP A 111 8.83 4.42 -3.78
N ALA A 112 8.34 3.19 -3.60
CA ALA A 112 7.72 2.76 -2.34
C ALA A 112 8.72 2.78 -1.17
N VAL A 113 9.97 2.39 -1.41
CA VAL A 113 11.06 2.48 -0.42
C VAL A 113 11.33 3.93 -0.03
N THR A 114 11.41 4.81 -1.02
CA THR A 114 11.62 6.24 -0.78
C THR A 114 10.44 6.84 -0.03
N TRP A 115 9.23 6.53 -0.46
CA TRP A 115 7.99 7.01 0.13
C TRP A 115 7.85 6.65 1.60
N ILE A 116 8.07 5.38 1.98
CA ILE A 116 7.94 4.97 3.39
C ILE A 116 9.01 5.63 4.28
N GLY A 117 10.23 5.80 3.75
CA GLY A 117 11.30 6.51 4.43
C GLY A 117 10.99 7.99 4.65
N ASP A 118 10.41 8.66 3.66
CA ASP A 118 10.02 10.05 3.77
C ASP A 118 8.78 10.23 4.64
N LEU A 119 7.81 9.33 4.56
CA LEU A 119 6.66 9.32 5.46
C LEU A 119 7.10 9.18 6.92
N ALA A 120 8.03 8.27 7.20
CA ALA A 120 8.57 8.08 8.55
C ALA A 120 9.20 9.36 9.12
N LYS A 121 9.91 10.15 8.31
CA LYS A 121 10.49 11.44 8.73
C LYS A 121 9.42 12.49 9.04
N LYS A 122 8.29 12.45 8.33
CA LYS A 122 7.19 13.42 8.44
C LYS A 122 6.27 13.14 9.62
N ILE A 123 6.25 11.91 10.13
CA ILE A 123 5.47 11.52 11.31
C ILE A 123 6.31 11.76 12.57
N GLU A 124 5.79 12.53 13.48
CA GLU A 124 6.37 12.73 14.82
C GLU A 124 5.86 11.63 15.78
N LYS A 125 4.55 11.42 15.80
CA LYS A 125 3.92 10.39 16.63
C LYS A 125 2.64 9.88 15.95
N GLY A 126 2.53 8.60 15.70
CA GLY A 126 1.32 8.10 15.06
C GLY A 126 1.35 6.65 14.65
N VAL A 127 0.26 6.26 14.00
CA VAL A 127 0.05 4.93 13.43
C VAL A 127 -0.12 5.07 11.93
N ILE A 128 0.53 4.18 11.19
CA ILE A 128 0.45 4.08 9.74
C ILE A 128 -0.28 2.79 9.41
N ILE A 129 -1.32 2.89 8.63
CA ILE A 129 -2.11 1.77 8.14
C ILE A 129 -2.05 1.80 6.61
N THR A 130 -1.34 0.85 6.02
CA THR A 130 -1.23 0.69 4.57
C THR A 130 -2.03 -0.53 4.15
N ILE A 131 -3.05 -0.33 3.32
CA ILE A 131 -3.88 -1.38 2.73
C ILE A 131 -3.57 -1.42 1.25
N ASP A 132 -3.17 -2.58 0.76
CA ASP A 132 -2.85 -2.76 -0.64
C ASP A 132 -2.85 -4.25 -1.01
N TYR A 133 -2.82 -4.57 -2.30
CA TYR A 133 -2.62 -5.94 -2.74
C TYR A 133 -1.13 -6.25 -2.97
N GLY A 134 -0.72 -7.37 -2.43
CA GLY A 134 0.69 -7.78 -2.42
C GLY A 134 0.98 -8.78 -1.31
N PHE A 135 2.23 -9.08 -1.12
CA PHE A 135 2.69 -10.12 -0.18
C PHE A 135 3.98 -9.72 0.52
N MET A 136 4.38 -10.49 1.51
CA MET A 136 5.77 -10.48 1.98
C MET A 136 6.70 -11.04 0.89
N ALA A 137 7.95 -10.61 0.88
CA ALA A 137 8.94 -10.94 -0.14
C ALA A 137 9.06 -12.45 -0.42
N GLU A 138 8.95 -13.29 0.61
CA GLU A 138 9.03 -14.74 0.48
C GLU A 138 7.94 -15.31 -0.46
N GLN A 139 6.73 -14.76 -0.39
CA GLN A 139 5.62 -15.16 -1.26
C GLN A 139 5.64 -14.39 -2.59
N LEU A 140 6.02 -13.11 -2.55
CA LEU A 140 6.01 -12.24 -3.73
C LEU A 140 7.02 -12.70 -4.77
N TYR A 141 8.21 -13.11 -4.34
CA TYR A 141 9.30 -13.57 -5.19
C TYR A 141 9.47 -15.10 -5.18
N ALA A 142 8.44 -15.81 -4.78
CA ALA A 142 8.47 -17.27 -4.79
C ALA A 142 8.77 -17.84 -6.21
N PRO A 143 9.53 -18.95 -6.34
CA PRO A 143 9.97 -19.47 -7.63
C PRO A 143 8.86 -19.80 -8.64
N PHE A 144 7.63 -19.98 -8.19
CA PHE A 144 6.49 -20.23 -9.09
C PHE A 144 5.95 -18.96 -9.76
N ARG A 145 6.33 -17.76 -9.26
CA ARG A 145 5.98 -16.47 -9.88
C ARG A 145 7.06 -16.07 -10.88
N MET A 146 6.99 -16.64 -12.06
CA MET A 146 8.04 -16.45 -13.07
C MET A 146 7.98 -15.11 -13.80
N ASP A 147 6.78 -14.52 -13.92
CA ASP A 147 6.51 -13.38 -14.81
C ASP A 147 6.41 -12.04 -14.09
N GLY A 148 6.75 -12.01 -12.79
CA GLY A 148 6.54 -10.83 -11.95
C GLY A 148 5.07 -10.62 -11.58
N THR A 149 4.71 -9.41 -11.22
CA THR A 149 3.37 -9.05 -10.70
C THR A 149 2.73 -7.84 -11.39
N VAL A 150 3.46 -7.17 -12.27
CA VAL A 150 2.89 -6.07 -13.06
C VAL A 150 1.74 -6.59 -13.90
N THR A 151 0.63 -5.89 -13.86
CA THR A 151 -0.57 -6.19 -14.63
C THR A 151 -1.25 -4.91 -15.08
N CYS A 152 -2.09 -5.00 -16.09
CA CYS A 152 -2.88 -3.90 -16.62
C CYS A 152 -4.36 -4.11 -16.36
N TYR A 153 -5.08 -3.01 -16.12
CA TYR A 153 -6.53 -3.01 -16.01
C TYR A 153 -7.14 -2.04 -17.02
N PHE A 154 -8.04 -2.56 -17.84
CA PHE A 154 -8.84 -1.77 -18.75
C PHE A 154 -10.33 -2.10 -18.58
N LYS A 155 -11.14 -1.10 -18.22
CA LYS A 155 -12.57 -1.28 -17.95
C LYS A 155 -12.85 -2.44 -16.97
N HIS A 156 -12.12 -2.50 -15.87
CA HIS A 156 -12.18 -3.55 -14.83
C HIS A 156 -11.79 -4.95 -15.30
N THR A 157 -11.19 -5.09 -16.47
CA THR A 157 -10.68 -6.36 -16.97
C THR A 157 -9.16 -6.39 -16.91
N GLN A 158 -8.62 -7.37 -16.20
CA GLN A 158 -7.18 -7.60 -16.10
C GLN A 158 -6.62 -8.14 -17.42
N ASN A 159 -5.44 -7.65 -17.79
CA ASN A 159 -4.67 -8.15 -18.93
C ASN A 159 -3.16 -7.93 -18.70
N ASN A 160 -2.33 -8.51 -19.56
CA ASN A 160 -0.87 -8.33 -19.51
C ASN A 160 -0.33 -7.66 -20.80
N ASP A 161 -1.16 -6.92 -21.50
CA ASP A 161 -0.81 -6.22 -22.74
C ASP A 161 -0.26 -4.83 -22.43
N PHE A 162 0.93 -4.77 -21.86
CA PHE A 162 1.56 -3.53 -21.36
C PHE A 162 1.69 -2.42 -22.40
N PHE A 163 1.84 -2.80 -23.67
CA PHE A 163 2.09 -1.89 -24.77
C PHE A 163 0.85 -1.57 -25.61
N GLU A 164 -0.28 -2.13 -25.23
CA GLU A 164 -1.57 -1.74 -25.81
C GLU A 164 -2.21 -0.62 -24.99
N ARG A 165 -3.10 0.12 -25.62
CA ARG A 165 -3.92 1.17 -24.95
C ARG A 165 -3.12 2.12 -24.07
N ILE A 166 -1.93 2.51 -24.51
CA ILE A 166 -1.02 3.39 -23.77
C ILE A 166 -1.76 4.67 -23.37
N GLY A 167 -1.74 4.98 -22.06
CA GLY A 167 -2.47 6.12 -21.48
C GLY A 167 -3.96 5.89 -21.22
N PHE A 168 -4.51 4.70 -21.52
CA PHE A 168 -5.92 4.38 -21.34
C PHE A 168 -6.18 3.17 -20.45
N GLN A 169 -5.15 2.56 -19.91
CA GLN A 169 -5.25 1.46 -18.96
C GLN A 169 -4.38 1.73 -17.73
N ASP A 170 -4.81 1.26 -16.58
CA ASP A 170 -4.02 1.30 -15.37
C ASP A 170 -2.95 0.21 -15.40
N ILE A 171 -1.73 0.54 -14.98
CA ILE A 171 -0.63 -0.40 -14.81
C ILE A 171 -0.30 -0.42 -13.32
N THR A 172 -0.38 -1.59 -12.72
CA THR A 172 -0.18 -1.78 -11.29
C THR A 172 0.76 -2.94 -11.02
N ALA A 173 1.36 -2.97 -9.85
CA ALA A 173 2.21 -4.06 -9.40
C ALA A 173 1.87 -4.44 -7.96
N PHE A 174 2.04 -5.71 -7.59
CA PHE A 174 1.85 -6.13 -6.21
C PHE A 174 2.89 -5.48 -5.30
N VAL A 175 2.43 -5.02 -4.16
CA VAL A 175 3.27 -4.36 -3.15
C VAL A 175 4.13 -5.39 -2.41
N ASP A 176 5.42 -5.11 -2.28
CA ASP A 176 6.31 -5.82 -1.37
C ASP A 176 6.20 -5.23 0.04
N PHE A 177 5.38 -5.86 0.87
CA PHE A 177 5.23 -5.46 2.26
C PHE A 177 6.46 -5.71 3.12
N SER A 178 7.38 -6.61 2.70
CA SER A 178 8.67 -6.76 3.37
C SER A 178 9.54 -5.52 3.16
N ALA A 179 9.51 -4.91 1.99
CA ALA A 179 10.21 -3.67 1.72
C ALA A 179 9.68 -2.54 2.59
N LEU A 180 8.37 -2.30 2.59
CA LEU A 180 7.74 -1.27 3.44
C LEU A 180 8.07 -1.47 4.92
N LYS A 181 8.04 -2.73 5.39
CA LYS A 181 8.41 -3.09 6.77
C LYS A 181 9.87 -2.77 7.06
N VAL A 182 10.81 -3.31 6.28
CA VAL A 182 12.24 -3.23 6.56
C VAL A 182 12.77 -1.81 6.43
N TYR A 183 12.43 -1.12 5.34
CA TYR A 183 12.86 0.25 5.11
C TYR A 183 12.14 1.24 6.03
N GLY A 184 10.89 0.96 6.41
CA GLY A 184 10.20 1.72 7.44
C GLY A 184 10.88 1.60 8.81
N GLN A 185 11.31 0.39 9.20
CA GLN A 185 12.07 0.17 10.44
C GLN A 185 13.42 0.89 10.42
N ASP A 186 14.15 0.86 9.31
CA ASP A 186 15.40 1.63 9.16
C ASP A 186 15.17 3.15 9.31
N ALA A 187 13.99 3.62 8.93
CA ALA A 187 13.59 5.02 9.07
C ALA A 187 12.96 5.37 10.44
N GLY A 188 12.95 4.41 11.38
CA GLY A 188 12.48 4.60 12.75
C GLY A 188 11.00 4.31 12.99
N LEU A 189 10.37 3.52 12.12
CA LEU A 189 9.03 2.99 12.37
C LEU A 189 9.11 1.65 13.11
N ASP A 190 8.19 1.43 14.02
CA ASP A 190 7.98 0.14 14.66
C ASP A 190 7.00 -0.70 13.84
N PHE A 191 7.34 -1.96 13.60
CA PHE A 191 6.41 -2.91 13.00
C PHE A 191 5.41 -3.39 14.05
N VAL A 192 4.12 -3.18 13.79
CA VAL A 192 3.03 -3.64 14.67
C VAL A 192 2.46 -4.95 14.19
N ASN A 193 1.91 -5.00 12.97
CA ASN A 193 1.30 -6.21 12.43
C ASN A 193 1.24 -6.20 10.90
N PHE A 194 1.07 -7.41 10.33
CA PHE A 194 0.74 -7.63 8.93
C PHE A 194 -0.29 -8.76 8.86
N MET A 195 -1.40 -8.51 8.20
CA MET A 195 -2.50 -9.47 8.13
C MET A 195 -3.34 -9.29 6.86
N PRO A 196 -4.09 -10.30 6.42
CA PRO A 196 -5.08 -10.14 5.36
C PRO A 196 -6.12 -9.07 5.72
N GLN A 197 -6.57 -8.30 4.72
CA GLN A 197 -7.56 -7.24 4.91
C GLN A 197 -8.85 -7.74 5.58
N TRP A 198 -9.35 -8.90 5.20
CA TRP A 198 -10.55 -9.45 5.82
C TRP A 198 -10.37 -9.70 7.32
N THR A 199 -9.19 -10.14 7.74
CA THR A 199 -8.87 -10.32 9.17
C THR A 199 -8.87 -8.99 9.90
N PHE A 200 -8.26 -7.96 9.30
CA PHE A 200 -8.24 -6.61 9.85
C PHE A 200 -9.67 -6.03 9.99
N LEU A 201 -10.50 -6.17 8.97
CA LEU A 201 -11.88 -5.67 8.99
C LEU A 201 -12.72 -6.36 10.07
N ILE A 202 -12.63 -7.69 10.18
CA ILE A 202 -13.35 -8.45 11.24
C ILE A 202 -12.81 -8.04 12.62
N ALA A 203 -11.50 -7.98 12.78
CA ALA A 203 -10.89 -7.57 14.04
C ALA A 203 -11.24 -6.13 14.45
N SER A 204 -11.47 -5.27 13.46
CA SER A 204 -11.90 -3.88 13.66
C SER A 204 -13.41 -3.73 13.90
N GLY A 205 -14.15 -4.83 13.93
CA GLY A 205 -15.56 -4.84 14.31
C GLY A 205 -16.54 -4.57 13.16
N ILE A 206 -16.17 -4.79 11.89
CA ILE A 206 -17.06 -4.56 10.75
C ILE A 206 -18.37 -5.40 10.84
N LEU A 207 -18.31 -6.51 11.56
CA LEU A 207 -19.50 -7.35 11.76
C LEU A 207 -20.50 -6.73 12.75
N ASP A 208 -20.06 -5.84 13.64
CA ASP A 208 -20.89 -5.14 14.61
C ASP A 208 -21.75 -4.06 13.91
N ASP A 209 -21.32 -3.61 12.72
CA ASP A 209 -22.02 -2.63 11.91
C ASP A 209 -23.09 -3.29 10.99
N LEU A 210 -23.21 -4.62 11.04
CA LEU A 210 -24.27 -5.34 10.29
C LEU A 210 -25.65 -5.00 10.87
N SER A 211 -26.46 -4.29 10.09
CA SER A 211 -27.85 -4.03 10.44
C SER A 211 -28.80 -4.90 9.62
N ASN A 212 -29.98 -5.18 10.19
CA ASN A 212 -31.05 -5.90 9.48
C ASN A 212 -31.61 -5.10 8.29
N ASP A 213 -31.35 -3.78 8.26
CA ASP A 213 -31.83 -2.86 7.24
C ASP A 213 -30.90 -2.78 6.01
N MET A 214 -29.80 -3.52 6.00
CA MET A 214 -28.91 -3.56 4.84
C MET A 214 -29.60 -4.19 3.64
N THR A 215 -29.46 -3.53 2.48
CA THR A 215 -29.89 -4.08 1.20
C THR A 215 -29.05 -5.31 0.82
N ASP A 216 -29.58 -6.16 -0.05
CA ASP A 216 -28.83 -7.35 -0.54
C ASP A 216 -27.55 -6.96 -1.27
N LEU A 217 -27.54 -5.81 -1.95
CA LEU A 217 -26.32 -5.28 -2.59
C LEU A 217 -25.24 -4.90 -1.56
N GLN A 218 -25.62 -4.22 -0.49
CA GLN A 218 -24.72 -3.87 0.61
C GLN A 218 -24.15 -5.13 1.30
N LYS A 219 -25.01 -6.12 1.54
CA LYS A 219 -24.58 -7.43 2.10
C LYS A 219 -23.62 -8.16 1.16
N ALA A 220 -23.87 -8.15 -0.16
CA ALA A 220 -23.00 -8.76 -1.14
C ALA A 220 -21.64 -8.04 -1.22
N SER A 221 -21.63 -6.70 -1.20
CA SER A 221 -20.41 -5.89 -1.18
C SER A 221 -19.59 -6.16 0.07
N LEU A 222 -20.22 -6.18 1.25
CA LEU A 222 -19.54 -6.51 2.49
C LEU A 222 -18.96 -7.93 2.46
N LYS A 223 -19.75 -8.89 1.98
CA LYS A 223 -19.29 -10.28 1.83
C LYS A 223 -18.05 -10.37 0.95
N SER A 224 -17.99 -9.64 -0.16
CA SER A 224 -16.82 -9.62 -1.05
C SER A 224 -15.56 -9.08 -0.38
N LEU A 225 -15.69 -8.20 0.61
CA LEU A 225 -14.56 -7.65 1.37
C LEU A 225 -14.03 -8.60 2.46
N ILE A 226 -14.92 -9.40 3.08
CA ILE A 226 -14.57 -10.23 4.25
C ILE A 226 -14.41 -11.72 3.92
N MET A 227 -14.82 -12.18 2.74
CA MET A 227 -14.65 -13.58 2.36
C MET A 227 -13.28 -13.83 1.76
N PRO A 228 -12.53 -14.83 2.26
CA PRO A 228 -11.21 -15.19 1.72
C PRO A 228 -11.28 -15.70 0.29
N GLU A 229 -12.36 -16.41 -0.07
CA GLU A 229 -12.54 -17.03 -1.38
C GLU A 229 -13.57 -16.28 -2.22
N GLY A 230 -13.23 -16.04 -3.50
CA GLY A 230 -14.14 -15.41 -4.47
C GLY A 230 -14.30 -13.88 -4.36
N GLY A 231 -13.45 -13.22 -3.55
CA GLY A 231 -13.44 -11.76 -3.38
C GLY A 231 -12.02 -11.19 -3.38
N PHE A 232 -11.88 -9.94 -2.95
CA PHE A 232 -10.58 -9.26 -2.81
C PHE A 232 -9.72 -9.81 -1.67
N GLY A 233 -10.25 -10.74 -0.85
CA GLY A 233 -9.73 -11.11 0.46
C GLY A 233 -8.38 -11.81 0.49
N THR A 234 -7.93 -12.46 -0.60
CA THR A 234 -6.69 -13.25 -0.57
C THR A 234 -5.45 -12.46 -0.94
N ASN A 235 -5.58 -11.38 -1.72
CA ASN A 235 -4.46 -10.59 -2.21
C ASN A 235 -4.28 -9.27 -1.46
N PHE A 236 -5.34 -8.76 -0.83
CA PHE A 236 -5.28 -7.54 -0.04
C PHE A 236 -4.77 -7.80 1.37
N HIS A 237 -3.78 -7.02 1.75
CA HIS A 237 -3.16 -7.08 3.07
C HIS A 237 -3.09 -5.71 3.73
N VAL A 238 -3.00 -5.72 5.04
CA VAL A 238 -2.84 -4.54 5.88
C VAL A 238 -1.51 -4.63 6.61
N LEU A 239 -0.66 -3.65 6.36
CA LEU A 239 0.55 -3.41 7.14
C LEU A 239 0.28 -2.29 8.14
N ILE A 240 0.58 -2.54 9.41
CA ILE A 240 0.44 -1.58 10.49
C ILE A 240 1.83 -1.30 11.05
N GLN A 241 2.20 -0.02 11.03
CA GLN A 241 3.44 0.48 11.61
C GLN A 241 3.13 1.63 12.57
N SER A 242 4.00 1.93 13.51
CA SER A 242 3.83 3.04 14.44
C SER A 242 5.13 3.81 14.63
N LYS A 243 5.02 5.03 15.15
CA LYS A 243 6.15 5.83 15.60
C LYS A 243 5.78 6.55 16.89
N GLY A 244 6.56 6.34 17.96
CA GLY A 244 6.30 6.95 19.26
C GLY A 244 4.98 6.52 19.91
N VAL A 245 4.37 5.42 19.44
CA VAL A 245 3.13 4.84 19.97
C VAL A 245 3.34 3.35 20.17
N GLU A 246 3.19 2.88 21.39
CA GLU A 246 3.21 1.44 21.68
C GLU A 246 1.85 0.82 21.36
N LEU A 247 1.84 -0.08 20.40
CA LEU A 247 0.69 -0.90 20.06
C LEU A 247 1.06 -2.38 20.16
N SER A 248 0.26 -3.15 20.87
CA SER A 248 0.38 -4.61 20.87
C SER A 248 -0.11 -5.16 19.52
N ARG A 249 0.39 -6.35 19.12
CA ARG A 249 -0.12 -7.06 17.93
C ARG A 249 -1.62 -7.34 18.01
N ASP A 250 -2.13 -7.51 19.23
CA ASP A 250 -3.54 -7.82 19.48
C ASP A 250 -4.42 -6.58 19.60
N PHE A 251 -3.87 -5.39 19.38
CA PHE A 251 -4.60 -4.12 19.56
C PHE A 251 -5.92 -4.09 18.78
N PHE A 252 -5.91 -4.60 17.56
CA PHE A 252 -7.06 -4.61 16.65
C PHE A 252 -7.99 -5.81 16.89
N TYR A 253 -7.60 -6.77 17.72
CA TYR A 253 -8.44 -7.91 18.06
C TYR A 253 -9.24 -7.63 19.33
N LYS A 254 -10.47 -8.10 19.39
CA LYS A 254 -11.36 -8.05 20.57
C LYS A 254 -11.97 -6.67 20.92
N LYS A 255 -12.00 -5.74 19.98
CA LYS A 255 -12.58 -4.41 20.21
C LYS A 255 -13.53 -4.06 19.04
N ASN A 256 -14.57 -3.27 19.32
CA ASN A 256 -15.37 -2.70 18.25
C ASN A 256 -14.64 -1.51 17.59
N SER A 257 -15.06 -1.14 16.38
CA SER A 257 -14.43 -0.10 15.58
C SER A 257 -14.35 1.25 16.29
N ALA A 258 -15.41 1.66 16.98
CA ALA A 258 -15.45 2.92 17.73
C ALA A 258 -14.43 2.94 18.89
N THR A 259 -14.27 1.82 19.61
CA THR A 259 -13.28 1.67 20.67
C THR A 259 -11.86 1.72 20.14
N ILE A 260 -11.59 1.02 19.01
CA ILE A 260 -10.27 1.02 18.36
C ILE A 260 -9.89 2.44 17.97
N PHE A 261 -10.79 3.16 17.31
CA PHE A 261 -10.53 4.52 16.85
C PHE A 261 -10.29 5.48 18.01
N ALA A 262 -11.11 5.42 19.05
CA ALA A 262 -10.95 6.23 20.26
C ALA A 262 -9.62 5.98 20.97
N GLU A 263 -9.23 4.70 21.13
CA GLU A 263 -7.95 4.36 21.75
C GLU A 263 -6.75 4.77 20.90
N LEU A 264 -6.84 4.67 19.57
CA LEU A 264 -5.79 5.16 18.66
C LEU A 264 -5.60 6.66 18.81
N LEU A 265 -6.68 7.43 18.81
CA LEU A 265 -6.63 8.88 19.01
C LEU A 265 -6.05 9.24 20.37
N ASN A 266 -6.47 8.59 21.45
CA ASN A 266 -5.92 8.82 22.78
C ASN A 266 -4.43 8.51 22.82
N LYS A 267 -3.97 7.38 22.31
CA LYS A 267 -2.53 7.01 22.28
C LYS A 267 -1.68 7.99 21.48
N VAL A 268 -2.23 8.58 20.43
CA VAL A 268 -1.56 9.61 19.64
C VAL A 268 -1.63 10.98 20.32
N GLY A 269 -2.76 11.28 21.00
CA GLY A 269 -3.03 12.56 21.65
C GLY A 269 -2.33 12.78 23.00
N ASP A 270 -1.99 11.68 23.73
CA ASP A 270 -1.41 11.73 25.09
C ASP A 270 0.02 12.34 25.17
N VAL A 271 0.20 13.59 24.76
CA VAL A 271 1.45 14.35 24.94
C VAL A 271 1.21 15.84 25.30
N THR A 272 0.03 16.23 25.76
CA THR A 272 -0.20 17.64 26.11
C THR A 272 -0.22 17.94 27.60
N GLU A 273 0.08 17.01 28.51
CA GLU A 273 0.05 17.27 29.93
C GLU A 273 1.35 17.02 30.73
N ASN A 274 2.52 16.97 30.08
CA ASN A 274 3.78 16.96 30.83
C ASN A 274 4.87 17.74 30.08
N SER A 275 4.77 19.04 30.04
CA SER A 275 5.90 19.94 29.80
C SER A 275 5.66 21.29 30.52
#